data_c8182a387c54d6b3b5e2b74adea4e3e1
#
_entry.id   c8182a387c54d6b3b5e2b74adea4e3e1
#
_cell.length_a   1.000
_cell.length_b   1.000
_cell.length_c   1.000
_cell.angle_alpha   90.00
_cell.angle_beta   90.00
_cell.angle_gamma   90.00
#
_symmetry.space_group_name_H-M   'P 1'
#
loop_
_entity.id
_entity.type
_entity.pdbx_description
1 polymer ?
#
loop_
_entity_poly.entity_id
_entity_poly.type
_entity_poly.pdbx_seq_one_letter_code
_entity_poly.pdbx_strand_id
1 'polypeptide(L)'
;TQTAGLALAADRASEETRPRVVALLYVMFLVGMGVSSLVIGWLLRDFSNLLLVRVVQGAALVGLILNIIALWKQEKVRPMSKAEREAPMPLFSEAWADLINGGQAGRLLVVVFLGTMAFNMQDVLLEPYGGEVLGLSVSTTTLLTAMWAVGALLGLAFAARLLSKNSDPYRMAGHGILVGLVAFPIVIFAAPLASTPMFFAGACLIGFGGGLFSIATLTSAMTMPAEGLAGRGLALGAWGAAQATAAGVSIAVGGTLRDWINTLALRGDLGEALATPTTGYSFVYHSEIALLFVTLAVLGPLARLKRRASSNQKGAARIGLADFPT
;
A
#
# COMPACT_ATOMS: atom_id res chain seq x y z
N THR A 1 -12.61 7.03 7.85
CA THR A 1 -13.32 5.72 8.04
C THR A 1 -12.37 4.54 7.98
N GLN A 2 -11.47 4.43 6.97
CA GLN A 2 -10.55 3.29 6.82
C GLN A 2 -9.66 3.09 8.05
N THR A 3 -9.03 4.13 8.55
CA THR A 3 -8.15 4.08 9.74
C THR A 3 -8.90 3.64 10.99
N ALA A 4 -10.11 4.18 11.21
CA ALA A 4 -10.94 3.81 12.36
C ALA A 4 -11.42 2.35 12.25
N GLY A 5 -11.81 1.90 11.06
CA GLY A 5 -12.18 0.50 10.81
C GLY A 5 -11.02 -0.49 11.04
N LEU A 6 -9.81 -0.13 10.61
CA LEU A 6 -8.61 -0.92 10.85
C LEU A 6 -8.22 -0.96 12.34
N ALA A 7 -8.34 0.17 13.05
CA ALA A 7 -8.09 0.23 14.50
C ALA A 7 -9.08 -0.67 15.25
N LEU A 8 -10.38 -0.56 14.94
CA LEU A 8 -11.43 -1.42 15.54
C LEU A 8 -11.17 -2.91 15.25
N ALA A 9 -10.80 -3.24 14.02
CA ALA A 9 -10.47 -4.61 13.64
C ALA A 9 -9.24 -5.13 14.40
N ALA A 10 -8.22 -4.29 14.60
CA ALA A 10 -7.03 -4.63 15.37
C ALA A 10 -7.33 -4.87 16.85
N ASP A 11 -8.24 -4.08 17.43
CA ASP A 11 -8.62 -4.18 18.85
C ASP A 11 -9.51 -5.41 19.14
N ARG A 12 -10.34 -5.81 18.17
CA ARG A 12 -11.28 -6.93 18.32
C ARG A 12 -10.71 -8.27 17.89
N ALA A 13 -9.74 -8.30 17.00
CA ALA A 13 -9.13 -9.52 16.52
C ALA A 13 -8.04 -10.01 17.49
N SER A 14 -8.03 -11.33 17.79
CA SER A 14 -6.91 -11.97 18.49
C SER A 14 -5.62 -11.85 17.67
N GLU A 15 -4.45 -11.96 18.30
CA GLU A 15 -3.16 -11.86 17.60
C GLU A 15 -3.03 -12.86 16.44
N GLU A 16 -3.59 -14.07 16.61
CA GLU A 16 -3.58 -15.11 15.58
C GLU A 16 -4.51 -14.82 14.39
N THR A 17 -5.66 -14.18 14.64
CA THR A 17 -6.69 -13.90 13.61
C THR A 17 -6.51 -12.55 12.95
N ARG A 18 -5.77 -11.62 13.57
CA ARG A 18 -5.56 -10.25 13.08
C ARG A 18 -5.12 -10.15 11.62
N PRO A 19 -4.12 -10.95 11.14
CA PRO A 19 -3.72 -10.90 9.73
C PRO A 19 -4.84 -11.30 8.77
N ARG A 20 -5.71 -12.23 9.19
CA ARG A 20 -6.87 -12.68 8.38
C ARG A 20 -7.95 -11.61 8.29
N VAL A 21 -8.23 -10.93 9.41
CA VAL A 21 -9.21 -9.83 9.45
C VAL A 21 -8.75 -8.67 8.57
N VAL A 22 -7.47 -8.30 8.66
CA VAL A 22 -6.89 -7.26 7.80
C VAL A 22 -6.98 -7.66 6.32
N ALA A 23 -6.60 -8.88 5.99
CA ALA A 23 -6.70 -9.38 4.62
C ALA A 23 -8.15 -9.35 4.11
N LEU A 24 -9.12 -9.74 4.94
CA LEU A 24 -10.54 -9.68 4.59
C LEU A 24 -11.00 -8.25 4.29
N LEU A 25 -10.58 -7.27 5.10
CA LEU A 25 -10.90 -5.86 4.87
C LEU A 25 -10.36 -5.36 3.53
N TYR A 26 -9.12 -5.72 3.18
CA TYR A 26 -8.53 -5.37 1.89
C TYR A 26 -9.21 -6.08 0.72
N VAL A 27 -9.53 -7.37 0.86
CA VAL A 27 -10.30 -8.11 -0.14
C VAL A 27 -11.66 -7.45 -0.38
N MET A 28 -12.39 -7.09 0.69
CA MET A 28 -13.67 -6.38 0.59
C MET A 28 -13.52 -5.01 -0.06
N PHE A 29 -12.43 -4.28 0.25
CA PHE A 29 -12.12 -3.00 -0.38
C PHE A 29 -11.91 -3.17 -1.91
N LEU A 30 -11.09 -4.14 -2.33
CA LEU A 30 -10.80 -4.39 -3.74
C LEU A 30 -12.04 -4.92 -4.50
N VAL A 31 -12.82 -5.80 -3.87
CA VAL A 31 -14.09 -6.27 -4.43
C VAL A 31 -15.06 -5.09 -4.59
N GLY A 32 -15.16 -4.23 -3.56
CA GLY A 32 -15.98 -3.02 -3.62
C GLY A 32 -15.54 -2.07 -4.74
N MET A 33 -14.24 -1.89 -4.91
CA MET A 33 -13.66 -1.08 -5.99
C MET A 33 -13.97 -1.67 -7.36
N GLY A 34 -13.80 -2.99 -7.53
CA GLY A 34 -14.12 -3.68 -8.78
C GLY A 34 -15.61 -3.61 -9.14
N VAL A 35 -16.49 -3.89 -8.17
CA VAL A 35 -17.94 -3.79 -8.37
C VAL A 35 -18.36 -2.36 -8.69
N SER A 36 -17.83 -1.37 -7.97
CA SER A 36 -18.13 0.05 -8.23
C SER A 36 -17.69 0.45 -9.63
N SER A 37 -16.50 0.04 -10.05
CA SER A 37 -15.97 0.35 -11.40
C SER A 37 -16.84 -0.26 -12.49
N LEU A 38 -17.30 -1.50 -12.34
CA LEU A 38 -18.21 -2.14 -13.30
C LEU A 38 -19.57 -1.42 -13.37
N VAL A 39 -20.16 -1.09 -12.21
CA VAL A 39 -21.44 -0.39 -12.15
C VAL A 39 -21.33 1.01 -12.72
N ILE A 40 -20.33 1.77 -12.34
CA ILE A 40 -20.09 3.14 -12.85
C ILE A 40 -19.79 3.10 -14.34
N GLY A 41 -18.95 2.17 -14.81
CA GLY A 41 -18.63 2.01 -16.21
C GLY A 41 -19.87 1.64 -17.05
N TRP A 42 -20.78 0.83 -16.51
CA TRP A 42 -22.06 0.52 -17.16
C TRP A 42 -22.99 1.74 -17.22
N LEU A 43 -23.10 2.51 -16.13
CA LEU A 43 -23.91 3.72 -16.06
C LEU A 43 -23.41 4.82 -17.00
N LEU A 44 -22.08 4.92 -17.21
CA LEU A 44 -21.44 5.93 -18.05
C LEU A 44 -21.26 5.48 -19.52
N ARG A 45 -21.91 4.43 -19.97
CA ARG A 45 -21.82 3.99 -21.40
C ARG A 45 -22.18 5.09 -22.38
N ASP A 46 -23.28 5.79 -22.11
CA ASP A 46 -23.72 6.94 -22.90
C ASP A 46 -23.26 8.23 -22.22
N PHE A 47 -21.96 8.50 -22.31
CA PHE A 47 -21.30 9.58 -21.57
C PHE A 47 -21.91 10.96 -21.86
N SER A 48 -22.25 11.68 -20.79
CA SER A 48 -22.49 13.13 -20.80
C SER A 48 -22.00 13.76 -19.51
N ASN A 49 -21.60 15.04 -19.55
CA ASN A 49 -21.13 15.75 -18.36
C ASN A 49 -22.18 15.77 -17.24
N LEU A 50 -23.47 15.90 -17.61
CA LEU A 50 -24.57 15.87 -16.66
C LEU A 50 -24.74 14.47 -16.03
N LEU A 51 -24.61 13.41 -16.83
CA LEU A 51 -24.68 12.04 -16.36
C LEU A 51 -23.53 11.73 -15.41
N LEU A 52 -22.31 12.17 -15.72
CA LEU A 52 -21.15 12.02 -14.85
C LEU A 52 -21.40 12.64 -13.47
N VAL A 53 -21.91 13.89 -13.42
CA VAL A 53 -22.21 14.56 -12.14
C VAL A 53 -23.26 13.78 -11.34
N ARG A 54 -24.34 13.30 -12.02
CA ARG A 54 -25.39 12.51 -11.37
C ARG A 54 -24.87 11.19 -10.83
N VAL A 55 -24.02 10.51 -11.57
CA VAL A 55 -23.40 9.22 -11.15
C VAL A 55 -22.49 9.43 -9.95
N VAL A 56 -21.66 10.48 -9.95
CA VAL A 56 -20.78 10.82 -8.81
C VAL A 56 -21.60 11.15 -7.56
N GLN A 57 -22.67 11.98 -7.71
CA GLN A 57 -23.57 12.31 -6.59
C GLN A 57 -24.31 11.06 -6.07
N GLY A 58 -24.80 10.21 -6.96
CA GLY A 58 -25.44 8.95 -6.62
C GLY A 58 -24.48 8.01 -5.87
N ALA A 59 -23.26 7.87 -6.34
CA ALA A 59 -22.23 7.08 -5.66
C ALA A 59 -21.89 7.63 -4.27
N ALA A 60 -21.82 8.95 -4.11
CA ALA A 60 -21.62 9.60 -2.81
C ALA A 60 -22.78 9.30 -1.84
N LEU A 61 -24.03 9.36 -2.33
CA LEU A 61 -25.20 9.02 -1.53
C LEU A 61 -25.22 7.56 -1.11
N VAL A 62 -24.94 6.64 -2.03
CA VAL A 62 -24.81 5.20 -1.72
C VAL A 62 -23.69 4.97 -0.70
N GLY A 63 -22.54 5.62 -0.86
CA GLY A 63 -21.44 5.56 0.10
C GLY A 63 -21.83 6.05 1.48
N LEU A 64 -22.61 7.15 1.58
CA LEU A 64 -23.12 7.66 2.84
C LEU A 64 -24.05 6.63 3.52
N ILE A 65 -24.99 6.08 2.78
CA ILE A 65 -25.94 5.06 3.30
C ILE A 65 -25.18 3.82 3.79
N LEU A 66 -24.23 3.32 3.01
CA LEU A 66 -23.43 2.16 3.41
C LEU A 66 -22.59 2.44 4.66
N ASN A 67 -22.04 3.65 4.80
CA ASN A 67 -21.32 4.05 6.01
C ASN A 67 -22.25 4.09 7.24
N ILE A 68 -23.47 4.61 7.11
CA ILE A 68 -24.46 4.61 8.19
C ILE A 68 -24.83 3.18 8.59
N ILE A 69 -25.05 2.29 7.61
CA ILE A 69 -25.35 0.87 7.87
C ILE A 69 -24.15 0.20 8.57
N ALA A 70 -22.92 0.46 8.12
CA ALA A 70 -21.70 -0.09 8.71
C ALA A 70 -21.48 0.37 10.15
N LEU A 71 -21.86 1.59 10.50
CA LEU A 71 -21.78 2.12 11.87
C LEU A 71 -22.88 1.54 12.80
N TRP A 72 -23.95 0.98 12.22
CA TRP A 72 -25.07 0.49 13.01
C TRP A 72 -24.69 -0.75 13.83
N LYS A 73 -24.80 -0.63 15.15
CA LYS A 73 -24.48 -1.71 16.11
C LYS A 73 -23.04 -2.26 16.02
N GLN A 74 -22.12 -1.47 15.52
CA GLN A 74 -20.73 -1.88 15.38
C GLN A 74 -20.05 -2.16 16.73
N GLU A 75 -20.40 -1.37 17.75
CA GLU A 75 -19.94 -1.56 19.12
C GLU A 75 -21.06 -1.32 20.15
N LYS A 76 -20.99 -2.06 21.28
CA LYS A 76 -21.75 -1.68 22.47
C LYS A 76 -21.09 -0.42 23.05
N VAL A 77 -21.87 0.65 23.15
CA VAL A 77 -21.43 1.88 23.82
C VAL A 77 -21.08 1.54 25.27
N ARG A 78 -19.81 1.62 25.61
CA ARG A 78 -19.33 1.56 26.99
C ARG A 78 -18.99 2.98 27.41
N PRO A 79 -19.82 3.64 28.22
CA PRO A 79 -19.45 4.96 28.73
C PRO A 79 -18.18 4.81 29.57
N MET A 80 -17.21 5.71 29.34
CA MET A 80 -15.99 5.78 30.15
C MET A 80 -16.36 5.88 31.63
N SER A 81 -15.69 5.09 32.45
CA SER A 81 -15.79 5.22 33.91
C SER A 81 -15.24 6.59 34.34
N LYS A 82 -15.63 7.09 35.53
CA LYS A 82 -15.09 8.34 36.07
C LYS A 82 -13.56 8.30 36.15
N ALA A 83 -12.99 7.17 36.56
CA ALA A 83 -11.53 6.99 36.66
C ALA A 83 -10.83 7.07 35.29
N GLU A 84 -11.44 6.54 34.23
CA GLU A 84 -10.89 6.64 32.87
C GLU A 84 -11.00 8.06 32.28
N ARG A 85 -12.02 8.85 32.69
CA ARG A 85 -12.15 10.26 32.29
C ARG A 85 -11.15 11.18 32.99
N GLU A 86 -10.80 10.85 34.24
CA GLU A 86 -9.89 11.62 35.08
C GLU A 86 -8.43 11.19 34.87
N ALA A 87 -8.19 10.07 34.19
CA ALA A 87 -6.84 9.64 33.86
C ALA A 87 -6.16 10.68 32.94
N PRO A 88 -4.94 11.13 33.26
CA PRO A 88 -4.23 12.11 32.46
C PRO A 88 -3.99 11.51 31.07
N MET A 89 -4.60 12.09 30.03
CA MET A 89 -4.30 11.71 28.66
C MET A 89 -2.98 12.37 28.25
N PRO A 90 -2.03 11.60 27.71
CA PRO A 90 -0.80 12.19 27.21
C PRO A 90 -1.09 13.18 26.09
N LEU A 91 -0.33 14.27 26.02
CA LEU A 91 -0.42 15.20 24.90
C LEU A 91 -0.03 14.49 23.60
N PHE A 92 -0.67 14.85 22.49
CA PHE A 92 -0.36 14.26 21.17
C PHE A 92 1.13 14.38 20.84
N SER A 93 1.74 15.52 21.16
CA SER A 93 3.18 15.77 20.93
C SER A 93 4.09 14.81 21.71
N GLU A 94 3.70 14.48 22.95
CA GLU A 94 4.45 13.54 23.81
C GLU A 94 4.31 12.10 23.28
N ALA A 95 3.08 11.68 22.95
CA ALA A 95 2.81 10.38 22.39
C ALA A 95 3.46 10.19 20.99
N TRP A 96 3.50 11.25 20.19
CA TRP A 96 4.19 11.26 18.90
C TRP A 96 5.71 11.17 19.06
N ALA A 97 6.27 11.94 19.98
CA ALA A 97 7.70 11.88 20.29
C ALA A 97 8.11 10.49 20.79
N ASP A 98 7.31 9.89 21.65
CA ASP A 98 7.51 8.53 22.17
C ASP A 98 7.48 7.49 21.03
N LEU A 99 6.51 7.60 20.10
CA LEU A 99 6.41 6.72 18.94
C LEU A 99 7.68 6.80 18.06
N ILE A 100 8.20 8.00 17.82
CA ILE A 100 9.35 8.20 16.91
C ILE A 100 10.67 7.88 17.59
N ASN A 101 10.83 8.23 18.88
CA ASN A 101 12.07 8.03 19.63
C ASN A 101 12.45 6.55 19.78
N GLY A 102 11.49 5.63 19.70
CA GLY A 102 11.74 4.19 19.63
C GLY A 102 12.51 3.74 18.37
N GLY A 103 12.72 4.62 17.39
CA GLY A 103 13.55 4.41 16.19
C GLY A 103 12.97 3.43 15.16
N GLN A 104 12.20 2.45 15.57
CA GLN A 104 11.59 1.47 14.67
C GLN A 104 10.35 2.01 13.97
N ALA A 105 9.50 2.74 14.68
CA ALA A 105 8.28 3.32 14.14
C ALA A 105 8.57 4.39 13.10
N GLY A 106 9.45 5.35 13.40
CA GLY A 106 9.85 6.37 12.45
C GLY A 106 10.42 5.78 11.16
N ARG A 107 11.28 4.77 11.28
CA ARG A 107 11.84 4.06 10.11
C ARG A 107 10.76 3.31 9.32
N LEU A 108 9.81 2.65 10.01
CA LEU A 108 8.68 2.01 9.33
C LEU A 108 7.84 3.03 8.56
N LEU A 109 7.56 4.20 9.13
CA LEU A 109 6.80 5.25 8.45
C LEU A 109 7.52 5.76 7.19
N VAL A 110 8.85 5.90 7.24
CA VAL A 110 9.66 6.24 6.05
C VAL A 110 9.58 5.13 5.00
N VAL A 111 9.67 3.85 5.40
CA VAL A 111 9.50 2.71 4.48
C VAL A 111 8.11 2.72 3.85
N VAL A 112 7.06 2.95 4.64
CA VAL A 112 5.68 3.04 4.15
C VAL A 112 5.54 4.18 3.14
N PHE A 113 6.07 5.36 3.47
CA PHE A 113 5.99 6.53 2.59
C PHE A 113 6.71 6.28 1.25
N LEU A 114 7.99 5.90 1.30
CA LEU A 114 8.80 5.67 0.09
C LEU A 114 8.27 4.51 -0.76
N GLY A 115 7.90 3.40 -0.12
CA GLY A 115 7.40 2.23 -0.85
C GLY A 115 6.01 2.47 -1.45
N THR A 116 5.12 3.15 -0.72
CA THR A 116 3.82 3.55 -1.29
C THR A 116 4.02 4.51 -2.46
N MET A 117 4.92 5.48 -2.31
CA MET A 117 5.25 6.40 -3.39
C MET A 117 5.79 5.64 -4.63
N ALA A 118 6.68 4.68 -4.43
CA ALA A 118 7.27 3.88 -5.50
C ALA A 118 6.27 2.96 -6.23
N PHE A 119 5.22 2.49 -5.56
CA PHE A 119 4.21 1.64 -6.19
C PHE A 119 3.04 2.41 -6.79
N ASN A 120 2.84 3.70 -6.43
CA ASN A 120 1.64 4.45 -6.80
C ASN A 120 1.91 5.57 -7.83
N MET A 121 3.16 5.92 -8.17
CA MET A 121 3.43 6.93 -9.20
C MET A 121 2.87 6.50 -10.57
N GLN A 122 2.90 5.21 -10.86
CA GLN A 122 2.40 4.62 -12.09
C GLN A 122 0.86 4.60 -12.20
N ASP A 123 0.12 4.77 -11.10
CA ASP A 123 -1.35 4.61 -11.09
C ASP A 123 -2.06 5.52 -12.09
N VAL A 124 -1.55 6.74 -12.28
CA VAL A 124 -2.08 7.71 -13.25
C VAL A 124 -1.45 7.57 -14.65
N LEU A 125 -0.39 6.76 -14.78
CA LEU A 125 0.42 6.67 -16.00
C LEU A 125 0.21 5.37 -16.78
N LEU A 126 -0.20 4.31 -16.11
CA LEU A 126 -0.25 2.97 -16.71
C LEU A 126 -1.24 2.87 -17.88
N GLU A 127 -2.44 3.43 -17.71
CA GLU A 127 -3.46 3.45 -18.77
C GLU A 127 -3.06 4.36 -19.95
N PRO A 128 -2.65 5.64 -19.72
CA PRO A 128 -2.14 6.50 -20.79
C PRO A 128 -0.93 5.90 -21.51
N TYR A 129 0.00 5.27 -20.81
CA TYR A 129 1.12 4.57 -21.45
C TYR A 129 0.67 3.47 -22.39
N GLY A 130 -0.32 2.66 -21.98
CA GLY A 130 -0.91 1.63 -22.82
C GLY A 130 -1.56 2.22 -24.09
N GLY A 131 -2.26 3.34 -23.97
CA GLY A 131 -2.89 4.03 -25.11
C GLY A 131 -1.90 4.75 -26.02
N GLU A 132 -1.05 5.61 -25.44
CA GLU A 132 -0.15 6.50 -26.19
C GLU A 132 1.07 5.77 -26.79
N VAL A 133 1.62 4.79 -26.06
CA VAL A 133 2.88 4.12 -26.43
C VAL A 133 2.65 2.78 -27.10
N LEU A 134 1.71 1.97 -26.61
CA LEU A 134 1.40 0.64 -27.15
C LEU A 134 0.21 0.63 -28.11
N GLY A 135 -0.47 1.78 -28.30
CA GLY A 135 -1.62 1.90 -29.19
C GLY A 135 -2.84 1.07 -28.77
N LEU A 136 -2.97 0.76 -27.47
CA LEU A 136 -4.07 -0.03 -26.96
C LEU A 136 -5.40 0.75 -26.95
N SER A 137 -6.50 0.07 -27.24
CA SER A 137 -7.82 0.67 -27.13
C SER A 137 -8.20 0.93 -25.67
N VAL A 138 -9.14 1.87 -25.43
CA VAL A 138 -9.66 2.19 -24.09
C VAL A 138 -10.19 0.96 -23.37
N SER A 139 -10.88 0.05 -24.07
CA SER A 139 -11.35 -1.20 -23.47
C SER A 139 -10.20 -2.10 -23.00
N THR A 140 -9.09 -2.11 -23.72
CA THR A 140 -7.90 -2.89 -23.37
C THR A 140 -7.16 -2.25 -22.18
N THR A 141 -7.08 -0.93 -22.11
CA THR A 141 -6.45 -0.25 -20.94
C THR A 141 -7.29 -0.41 -19.67
N THR A 142 -8.63 -0.44 -19.77
CA THR A 142 -9.49 -0.77 -18.62
C THR A 142 -9.24 -2.20 -18.11
N LEU A 143 -8.98 -3.17 -19.03
CA LEU A 143 -8.60 -4.53 -18.62
C LEU A 143 -7.26 -4.58 -17.89
N LEU A 144 -6.35 -3.65 -18.18
CA LEU A 144 -5.07 -3.51 -17.50
C LEU A 144 -5.25 -3.21 -16.00
N THR A 145 -6.14 -2.28 -15.66
CA THR A 145 -6.49 -1.98 -14.26
C THR A 145 -7.08 -3.21 -13.55
N ALA A 146 -7.88 -4.03 -14.27
CA ALA A 146 -8.38 -5.27 -13.72
C ALA A 146 -7.24 -6.27 -13.46
N MET A 147 -6.26 -6.38 -14.35
CA MET A 147 -5.11 -7.26 -14.16
C MET A 147 -4.22 -6.82 -13.00
N TRP A 148 -4.01 -5.51 -12.83
CA TRP A 148 -3.35 -4.95 -11.66
C TRP A 148 -4.10 -5.33 -10.37
N ALA A 149 -5.43 -5.17 -10.34
CA ALA A 149 -6.25 -5.53 -9.18
C ALA A 149 -6.20 -7.03 -8.86
N VAL A 150 -6.21 -7.89 -9.88
CA VAL A 150 -6.02 -9.35 -9.70
C VAL A 150 -4.64 -9.62 -9.08
N GLY A 151 -3.59 -8.98 -9.59
CA GLY A 151 -2.26 -9.08 -9.00
C GLY A 151 -2.25 -8.66 -7.52
N ALA A 152 -2.86 -7.52 -7.19
CA ALA A 152 -2.97 -7.03 -5.83
C ALA A 152 -3.72 -8.03 -4.92
N LEU A 153 -4.86 -8.57 -5.37
CA LEU A 153 -5.61 -9.60 -4.64
C LEU A 153 -4.78 -10.86 -4.38
N LEU A 154 -4.05 -11.34 -5.37
CA LEU A 154 -3.16 -12.49 -5.22
C LEU A 154 -2.02 -12.19 -4.23
N GLY A 155 -1.43 -11.00 -4.31
CA GLY A 155 -0.41 -10.53 -3.37
C GLY A 155 -0.93 -10.47 -1.93
N LEU A 156 -2.12 -9.90 -1.73
CA LEU A 156 -2.80 -9.85 -0.44
C LEU A 156 -3.10 -11.24 0.13
N ALA A 157 -3.66 -12.14 -0.69
CA ALA A 157 -3.98 -13.51 -0.28
C ALA A 157 -2.72 -14.31 0.10
N PHE A 158 -1.65 -14.15 -0.69
CA PHE A 158 -0.37 -14.79 -0.43
C PHE A 158 0.27 -14.26 0.84
N ALA A 159 0.25 -12.93 1.06
CA ALA A 159 0.73 -12.30 2.28
C ALA A 159 -0.03 -12.78 3.51
N ALA A 160 -1.36 -12.78 3.46
CA ALA A 160 -2.20 -13.24 4.56
C ALA A 160 -1.90 -14.71 4.94
N ARG A 161 -1.71 -15.56 3.93
CA ARG A 161 -1.36 -16.99 4.15
C ARG A 161 0.02 -17.16 4.78
N LEU A 162 1.01 -16.37 4.38
CA LEU A 162 2.36 -16.45 4.95
C LEU A 162 2.41 -15.86 6.35
N LEU A 163 1.76 -14.72 6.58
CA LEU A 163 1.70 -14.08 7.89
C LEU A 163 0.96 -14.96 8.92
N SER A 164 -0.07 -15.69 8.51
CA SER A 164 -0.74 -16.66 9.39
C SER A 164 0.16 -17.84 9.80
N LYS A 165 1.29 -18.05 9.11
CA LYS A 165 2.34 -19.03 9.46
C LYS A 165 3.51 -18.42 10.23
N ASN A 166 3.30 -17.27 10.89
CA ASN A 166 4.32 -16.51 11.65
C ASN A 166 5.53 -16.06 10.81
N SER A 167 5.34 -15.82 9.50
CA SER A 167 6.39 -15.22 8.69
C SER A 167 6.66 -13.79 9.13
N ASP A 168 7.91 -13.35 9.02
CA ASP A 168 8.31 -11.98 9.37
C ASP A 168 7.73 -10.96 8.39
N PRO A 169 6.91 -9.99 8.86
CA PRO A 169 6.31 -9.00 7.97
C PRO A 169 7.34 -8.10 7.28
N TYR A 170 8.46 -7.75 7.92
CA TYR A 170 9.50 -6.94 7.26
C TYR A 170 10.15 -7.65 6.08
N ARG A 171 10.40 -8.96 6.20
CA ARG A 171 10.89 -9.76 5.09
C ARG A 171 9.89 -9.86 3.96
N MET A 172 8.60 -9.98 4.31
CA MET A 172 7.53 -10.02 3.33
C MET A 172 7.40 -8.69 2.58
N ALA A 173 7.50 -7.54 3.26
CA ALA A 173 7.59 -6.24 2.61
C ALA A 173 8.78 -6.19 1.63
N GLY A 174 9.93 -6.74 2.03
CA GLY A 174 11.09 -6.87 1.15
C GLY A 174 10.83 -7.71 -0.10
N HIS A 175 10.11 -8.84 0.02
CA HIS A 175 9.73 -9.64 -1.15
C HIS A 175 8.79 -8.86 -2.08
N GLY A 176 7.83 -8.06 -1.53
CA GLY A 176 6.99 -7.18 -2.33
C GLY A 176 7.83 -6.17 -3.13
N ILE A 177 8.82 -5.55 -2.51
CA ILE A 177 9.74 -4.62 -3.17
C ILE A 177 10.53 -5.33 -4.27
N LEU A 178 11.06 -6.53 -4.02
CA LEU A 178 11.80 -7.30 -5.02
C LEU A 178 10.93 -7.67 -6.23
N VAL A 179 9.67 -8.01 -6.01
CA VAL A 179 8.71 -8.22 -7.11
C VAL A 179 8.52 -6.94 -7.91
N GLY A 180 8.37 -5.78 -7.27
CA GLY A 180 8.29 -4.47 -7.93
C GLY A 180 9.53 -4.18 -8.77
N LEU A 181 10.74 -4.45 -8.25
CA LEU A 181 12.01 -4.28 -8.98
C LEU A 181 12.10 -5.14 -10.24
N VAL A 182 11.37 -6.24 -10.33
CA VAL A 182 11.25 -7.05 -11.56
C VAL A 182 10.09 -6.56 -12.42
N ALA A 183 8.99 -6.15 -11.83
CA ALA A 183 7.77 -5.76 -12.53
C ALA A 183 7.93 -4.49 -13.37
N PHE A 184 8.56 -3.45 -12.83
CA PHE A 184 8.77 -2.18 -13.56
C PHE A 184 9.65 -2.35 -14.80
N PRO A 185 10.80 -3.05 -14.78
CA PRO A 185 11.54 -3.38 -16.00
C PRO A 185 10.69 -4.13 -17.03
N ILE A 186 9.82 -5.05 -16.62
CA ILE A 186 8.91 -5.76 -17.53
C ILE A 186 7.98 -4.77 -18.25
N VAL A 187 7.42 -3.78 -17.52
CA VAL A 187 6.60 -2.71 -18.13
C VAL A 187 7.42 -1.85 -19.08
N ILE A 188 8.62 -1.45 -18.70
CA ILE A 188 9.52 -0.63 -19.55
C ILE A 188 9.86 -1.36 -20.85
N PHE A 189 10.23 -2.64 -20.78
CA PHE A 189 10.60 -3.44 -21.95
C PHE A 189 9.41 -3.86 -22.82
N ALA A 190 8.17 -3.72 -22.34
CA ALA A 190 6.99 -4.02 -23.13
C ALA A 190 6.87 -3.15 -24.41
N ALA A 191 7.27 -1.86 -24.33
CA ALA A 191 7.22 -0.95 -25.48
C ALA A 191 8.24 -1.31 -26.57
N PRO A 192 9.56 -1.41 -26.29
CA PRO A 192 10.53 -1.76 -27.34
C PRO A 192 10.31 -3.16 -27.93
N LEU A 193 9.67 -4.08 -27.19
CA LEU A 193 9.31 -5.42 -27.66
C LEU A 193 7.92 -5.48 -28.29
N ALA A 194 7.19 -4.36 -28.33
CA ALA A 194 5.79 -4.27 -28.80
C ALA A 194 4.89 -5.39 -28.24
N SER A 195 5.10 -5.74 -26.96
CA SER A 195 4.47 -6.91 -26.32
C SER A 195 3.40 -6.52 -25.32
N THR A 196 2.14 -6.51 -25.77
CA THR A 196 0.98 -6.32 -24.90
C THR A 196 0.91 -7.35 -23.76
N PRO A 197 1.16 -8.67 -23.97
CA PRO A 197 1.14 -9.62 -22.87
C PRO A 197 2.17 -9.32 -21.78
N MET A 198 3.35 -8.84 -22.17
CA MET A 198 4.41 -8.44 -21.25
C MET A 198 3.98 -7.23 -20.40
N PHE A 199 3.32 -6.27 -21.01
CA PHE A 199 2.76 -5.11 -20.32
C PHE A 199 1.72 -5.51 -19.27
N PHE A 200 0.79 -6.40 -19.62
CA PHE A 200 -0.22 -6.94 -18.69
C PHE A 200 0.42 -7.74 -17.54
N ALA A 201 1.43 -8.56 -17.84
CA ALA A 201 2.16 -9.31 -16.83
C ALA A 201 2.89 -8.36 -15.87
N GLY A 202 3.50 -7.29 -16.37
CA GLY A 202 4.13 -6.26 -15.55
C GLY A 202 3.14 -5.56 -14.63
N ALA A 203 1.97 -5.14 -15.14
CA ALA A 203 0.90 -4.53 -14.34
C ALA A 203 0.40 -5.47 -13.24
N CYS A 204 0.18 -6.76 -13.55
CA CYS A 204 -0.20 -7.77 -12.58
C CYS A 204 0.87 -7.94 -11.48
N LEU A 205 2.13 -7.97 -11.84
CA LEU A 205 3.26 -8.08 -10.89
C LEU A 205 3.42 -6.83 -10.02
N ILE A 206 3.20 -5.62 -10.57
CA ILE A 206 3.17 -4.38 -9.78
C ILE A 206 2.08 -4.48 -8.71
N GLY A 207 0.87 -4.87 -9.10
CA GLY A 207 -0.23 -5.10 -8.16
C GLY A 207 0.13 -6.13 -7.09
N PHE A 208 0.70 -7.27 -7.49
CA PHE A 208 1.12 -8.32 -6.57
C PHE A 208 2.18 -7.83 -5.57
N GLY A 209 3.21 -7.15 -6.02
CA GLY A 209 4.27 -6.58 -5.18
C GLY A 209 3.74 -5.53 -4.21
N GLY A 210 2.90 -4.61 -4.71
CA GLY A 210 2.24 -3.58 -3.91
C GLY A 210 1.29 -4.16 -2.85
N GLY A 211 0.53 -5.21 -3.19
CA GLY A 211 -0.32 -5.93 -2.25
C GLY A 211 0.46 -6.61 -1.12
N LEU A 212 1.56 -7.30 -1.45
CA LEU A 212 2.48 -7.87 -0.46
C LEU A 212 3.04 -6.79 0.47
N PHE A 213 3.53 -5.69 -0.08
CA PHE A 213 4.12 -4.59 0.65
C PHE A 213 3.12 -3.93 1.60
N SER A 214 1.91 -3.63 1.13
CA SER A 214 0.87 -2.95 1.90
C SER A 214 0.43 -3.74 3.12
N ILE A 215 0.11 -5.02 2.97
CA ILE A 215 -0.27 -5.89 4.10
C ILE A 215 0.88 -6.11 5.07
N ALA A 216 2.08 -6.30 4.57
CA ALA A 216 3.25 -6.54 5.41
C ALA A 216 3.57 -5.33 6.28
N THR A 217 3.54 -4.12 5.73
CA THR A 217 3.78 -2.88 6.48
C THR A 217 2.65 -2.57 7.45
N LEU A 218 1.39 -2.81 7.06
CA LEU A 218 0.24 -2.67 7.96
C LEU A 218 0.35 -3.65 9.14
N THR A 219 0.66 -4.92 8.88
CA THR A 219 0.85 -5.91 9.95
C THR A 219 2.00 -5.52 10.88
N SER A 220 3.08 -4.94 10.32
CA SER A 220 4.17 -4.41 11.13
C SER A 220 3.70 -3.28 12.06
N ALA A 221 2.88 -2.35 11.56
CA ALA A 221 2.31 -1.27 12.37
C ALA A 221 1.36 -1.80 13.46
N MET A 222 0.54 -2.82 13.14
CA MET A 222 -0.37 -3.46 14.09
C MET A 222 0.34 -4.24 15.19
N THR A 223 1.53 -4.78 14.91
CA THR A 223 2.32 -5.60 15.84
C THR A 223 3.38 -4.81 16.58
N MET A 224 3.44 -3.49 16.40
CA MET A 224 4.31 -2.65 17.22
C MET A 224 3.95 -2.76 18.70
N PRO A 225 4.95 -2.79 19.59
CA PRO A 225 4.71 -2.78 21.01
C PRO A 225 3.78 -1.62 21.38
N ALA A 226 2.73 -1.92 22.15
CA ALA A 226 1.83 -0.90 22.70
C ALA A 226 2.40 -0.30 24.01
N GLU A 227 3.69 -0.56 24.27
CA GLU A 227 4.42 -0.06 25.44
C GLU A 227 4.73 1.41 25.22
N GLY A 228 4.30 2.25 26.16
CA GLY A 228 4.48 3.69 26.10
C GLY A 228 3.18 4.49 25.92
N LEU A 229 3.34 5.80 25.75
CA LEU A 229 2.23 6.75 25.62
C LEU A 229 1.49 6.66 24.27
N ALA A 230 2.17 6.14 23.24
CA ALA A 230 1.72 6.19 21.85
C ALA A 230 0.52 5.27 21.56
N GLY A 231 0.39 4.12 22.20
CA GLY A 231 -0.67 3.15 21.93
C GLY A 231 -0.74 2.68 20.47
N ARG A 232 -1.48 1.59 20.23
CA ARG A 232 -1.66 1.01 18.87
C ARG A 232 -2.42 1.93 17.91
N GLY A 233 -3.36 2.72 18.43
CA GLY A 233 -4.17 3.62 17.61
C GLY A 233 -3.33 4.70 16.92
N LEU A 234 -2.34 5.26 17.62
CA LEU A 234 -1.44 6.26 17.05
C LEU A 234 -0.52 5.66 15.98
N ALA A 235 0.01 4.46 16.20
CA ALA A 235 0.85 3.78 15.21
C ALA A 235 0.09 3.47 13.90
N LEU A 236 -1.16 3.00 14.00
CA LEU A 236 -2.03 2.76 12.84
C LEU A 236 -2.46 4.05 12.16
N GLY A 237 -2.77 5.10 12.95
CA GLY A 237 -3.07 6.43 12.42
C GLY A 237 -1.90 7.02 11.64
N ALA A 238 -0.69 6.92 12.19
CA ALA A 238 0.54 7.37 11.55
C ALA A 238 0.85 6.58 10.27
N TRP A 239 0.68 5.24 10.30
CA TRP A 239 0.82 4.41 9.11
C TRP A 239 -0.18 4.82 8.01
N GLY A 240 -1.45 4.98 8.36
CA GLY A 240 -2.49 5.41 7.41
C GLY A 240 -2.25 6.81 6.85
N ALA A 241 -1.79 7.74 7.67
CA ALA A 241 -1.42 9.10 7.24
C ALA A 241 -0.21 9.08 6.29
N ALA A 242 0.84 8.30 6.61
CA ALA A 242 2.00 8.15 5.75
C ALA A 242 1.62 7.55 4.39
N GLN A 243 0.79 6.50 4.37
CA GLN A 243 0.32 5.86 3.15
C GLN A 243 -0.53 6.81 2.29
N ALA A 244 -1.54 7.46 2.89
CA ALA A 244 -2.43 8.36 2.16
C ALA A 244 -1.69 9.58 1.59
N THR A 245 -0.77 10.16 2.38
CA THR A 245 0.06 11.28 1.92
C THR A 245 0.98 10.84 0.78
N ALA A 246 1.65 9.69 0.93
CA ALA A 246 2.52 9.15 -0.11
C ALA A 246 1.74 8.88 -1.41
N ALA A 247 0.55 8.28 -1.34
CA ALA A 247 -0.29 8.02 -2.50
C ALA A 247 -0.71 9.33 -3.21
N GLY A 248 -1.14 10.35 -2.47
CA GLY A 248 -1.48 11.65 -3.04
C GLY A 248 -0.29 12.36 -3.68
N VAL A 249 0.85 12.37 -2.99
CA VAL A 249 2.08 12.98 -3.50
C VAL A 249 2.60 12.23 -4.72
N SER A 250 2.56 10.89 -4.74
CA SER A 250 3.05 10.07 -5.85
C SER A 250 2.30 10.35 -7.16
N ILE A 251 0.97 10.45 -7.11
CA ILE A 251 0.14 10.76 -8.26
C ILE A 251 0.49 12.15 -8.82
N ALA A 252 0.59 13.15 -7.93
CA ALA A 252 0.95 14.51 -8.33
C ALA A 252 2.36 14.59 -8.92
N VAL A 253 3.34 13.98 -8.26
CA VAL A 253 4.74 13.98 -8.71
C VAL A 253 4.89 13.15 -9.98
N GLY A 254 4.29 11.96 -10.06
CA GLY A 254 4.37 11.09 -11.23
C GLY A 254 3.85 11.75 -12.49
N GLY A 255 2.64 12.34 -12.42
CA GLY A 255 2.04 13.07 -13.56
C GLY A 255 2.86 14.30 -13.97
N THR A 256 3.21 15.16 -12.99
CA THR A 256 3.99 16.37 -13.27
C THR A 256 5.37 16.06 -13.84
N LEU A 257 6.05 15.07 -13.29
CA LEU A 257 7.38 14.66 -13.73
C LEU A 257 7.35 14.09 -15.15
N ARG A 258 6.36 13.23 -15.44
CA ARG A 258 6.12 12.73 -16.80
C ARG A 258 5.92 13.86 -17.79
N ASP A 259 5.04 14.81 -17.49
CA ASP A 259 4.71 15.90 -18.41
C ASP A 259 5.88 16.85 -18.62
N TRP A 260 6.62 17.15 -17.55
CA TRP A 260 7.81 18.00 -17.63
C TRP A 260 8.91 17.36 -18.46
N ILE A 261 9.26 16.12 -18.20
CA ILE A 261 10.28 15.37 -18.96
C ILE A 261 9.85 15.18 -20.42
N ASN A 262 8.57 14.86 -20.64
CA ASN A 262 8.03 14.71 -22.00
C ASN A 262 8.10 16.01 -22.80
N THR A 263 7.86 17.15 -22.16
CA THR A 263 7.98 18.47 -22.79
C THR A 263 9.43 18.76 -23.22
N LEU A 264 10.41 18.46 -22.37
CA LEU A 264 11.84 18.60 -22.70
C LEU A 264 12.27 17.64 -23.82
N ALA A 265 11.79 16.40 -23.77
CA ALA A 265 12.08 15.39 -24.78
C ALA A 265 11.56 15.80 -26.16
N LEU A 266 10.29 16.23 -26.26
CA LEU A 266 9.69 16.62 -27.53
C LEU A 266 10.24 17.94 -28.10
N ARG A 267 10.86 18.79 -27.27
CA ARG A 267 11.61 19.99 -27.73
C ARG A 267 12.99 19.63 -28.26
N GLY A 268 13.46 18.39 -28.07
CA GLY A 268 14.79 17.96 -28.45
C GLY A 268 15.88 18.33 -27.44
N ASP A 269 15.53 18.94 -26.28
CA ASP A 269 16.48 19.37 -25.25
C ASP A 269 17.24 18.19 -24.63
N LEU A 270 16.70 16.97 -24.72
CA LEU A 270 17.31 15.73 -24.22
C LEU A 270 18.04 14.92 -25.31
N GLY A 271 18.13 15.48 -26.54
CA GLY A 271 18.71 14.82 -27.70
C GLY A 271 17.69 14.03 -28.54
N GLU A 272 18.02 13.83 -29.82
CA GLU A 272 17.10 13.22 -30.80
C GLU A 272 16.66 11.81 -30.44
N ALA A 273 17.52 11.01 -29.81
CA ALA A 273 17.22 9.64 -29.40
C ALA A 273 16.10 9.58 -28.32
N LEU A 274 15.91 10.64 -27.55
CA LEU A 274 14.92 10.72 -26.46
C LEU A 274 13.70 11.58 -26.85
N ALA A 275 13.61 12.07 -28.08
CA ALA A 275 12.51 12.89 -28.58
C ALA A 275 11.25 12.05 -28.88
N THR A 276 10.82 11.23 -27.91
CA THR A 276 9.67 10.34 -28.04
C THR A 276 8.71 10.48 -26.86
N PRO A 277 7.40 10.26 -27.06
CA PRO A 277 6.42 10.27 -25.96
C PRO A 277 6.72 9.26 -24.84
N THR A 278 7.46 8.21 -25.14
CA THR A 278 7.84 7.15 -24.18
C THR A 278 8.80 7.66 -23.12
N THR A 279 9.59 8.71 -23.42
CA THR A 279 10.67 9.20 -22.55
C THR A 279 10.16 9.67 -21.19
N GLY A 280 9.06 10.43 -21.13
CA GLY A 280 8.49 10.89 -19.89
C GLY A 280 8.01 9.73 -18.99
N TYR A 281 7.36 8.74 -19.56
CA TYR A 281 6.93 7.54 -18.85
C TYR A 281 8.12 6.71 -18.35
N SER A 282 9.09 6.47 -19.22
CA SER A 282 10.29 5.71 -18.87
C SER A 282 11.04 6.34 -17.70
N PHE A 283 11.14 7.67 -17.66
CA PHE A 283 11.78 8.38 -16.56
C PHE A 283 11.06 8.15 -15.23
N VAL A 284 9.73 8.18 -15.22
CA VAL A 284 8.97 7.91 -14.00
C VAL A 284 9.14 6.48 -13.54
N TYR A 285 9.04 5.48 -14.43
CA TYR A 285 9.29 4.08 -14.07
C TYR A 285 10.69 3.82 -13.53
N HIS A 286 11.72 4.48 -14.07
CA HIS A 286 13.07 4.40 -13.52
C HIS A 286 13.18 5.07 -12.14
N SER A 287 12.44 6.16 -11.92
CA SER A 287 12.36 6.81 -10.60
C SER A 287 11.69 5.90 -9.56
N GLU A 288 10.64 5.16 -9.95
CA GLU A 288 10.00 4.14 -9.10
C GLU A 288 10.96 3.00 -8.73
N ILE A 289 11.74 2.50 -9.70
CA ILE A 289 12.79 1.51 -9.45
C ILE A 289 13.81 2.05 -8.44
N ALA A 290 14.28 3.29 -8.63
CA ALA A 290 15.22 3.93 -7.71
C ALA A 290 14.62 4.07 -6.29
N LEU A 291 13.36 4.50 -6.18
CA LEU A 291 12.64 4.58 -4.90
C LEU A 291 12.49 3.20 -4.24
N LEU A 292 12.24 2.13 -5.01
CA LEU A 292 12.19 0.77 -4.47
C LEU A 292 13.54 0.32 -3.91
N PHE A 293 14.65 0.64 -4.56
CA PHE A 293 16.00 0.38 -4.02
C PHE A 293 16.23 1.15 -2.72
N VAL A 294 15.88 2.43 -2.67
CA VAL A 294 15.98 3.24 -1.44
C VAL A 294 15.10 2.64 -0.33
N THR A 295 13.88 2.26 -0.67
CA THR A 295 12.95 1.62 0.28
C THR A 295 13.53 0.32 0.84
N LEU A 296 14.14 -0.51 -0.02
CA LEU A 296 14.78 -1.77 0.39
C LEU A 296 15.97 -1.51 1.33
N ALA A 297 16.77 -0.47 1.05
CA ALA A 297 17.90 -0.08 1.91
C ALA A 297 17.42 0.39 3.28
N VAL A 298 16.34 1.19 3.36
CA VAL A 298 15.76 1.67 4.63
C VAL A 298 15.08 0.53 5.40
N LEU A 299 14.47 -0.44 4.70
CA LEU A 299 13.82 -1.61 5.30
C LEU A 299 14.82 -2.60 5.90
N GLY A 300 16.01 -2.73 5.32
CA GLY A 300 17.01 -3.76 5.67
C GLY A 300 17.33 -3.85 7.16
N PRO A 301 17.62 -2.76 7.87
CA PRO A 301 17.86 -2.76 9.31
C PRO A 301 16.69 -3.28 10.14
N LEU A 302 15.43 -2.97 9.78
CA LEU A 302 14.25 -3.45 10.50
C LEU A 302 14.14 -4.99 10.44
N ALA A 303 14.39 -5.57 9.27
CA ALA A 303 14.40 -7.03 9.09
C ALA A 303 15.54 -7.72 9.88
N ARG A 304 16.71 -7.05 10.02
CA ARG A 304 17.86 -7.58 10.79
C ARG A 304 17.64 -7.55 12.30
N LEU A 305 17.04 -6.48 12.82
CA LEU A 305 16.77 -6.33 14.26
C LEU A 305 15.85 -7.44 14.76
N LYS A 306 14.77 -7.72 14.05
CA LYS A 306 13.83 -8.78 14.42
C LYS A 306 14.47 -10.19 14.38
N ARG A 307 15.38 -10.41 13.42
CA ARG A 307 16.15 -11.67 13.36
C ARG A 307 17.05 -11.88 14.57
N ARG A 308 17.72 -10.81 15.06
CA ARG A 308 18.56 -10.87 16.27
C ARG A 308 17.74 -11.15 17.52
N ALA A 309 16.58 -10.50 17.69
CA ALA A 309 15.66 -10.76 18.80
C ALA A 309 15.15 -12.21 18.79
N SER A 310 14.74 -12.74 17.65
CA SER A 310 14.31 -14.14 17.51
C SER A 310 15.44 -15.15 17.72
N SER A 311 16.68 -14.81 17.34
CA SER A 311 17.86 -15.65 17.57
C SER A 311 18.23 -15.72 19.05
N ASN A 312 18.15 -14.58 19.77
CA ASN A 312 18.39 -14.52 21.21
C ASN A 312 17.34 -15.32 22.01
N GLN A 313 16.06 -15.24 21.64
CA GLN A 313 15.01 -16.04 22.28
C GLN A 313 15.22 -17.55 22.06
N LYS A 314 15.63 -17.97 20.86
CA LYS A 314 15.97 -19.38 20.58
C LYS A 314 17.25 -19.83 21.28
N GLY A 315 18.21 -18.95 21.49
CA GLY A 315 19.41 -19.18 22.28
C GLY A 315 19.07 -19.36 23.76
N ALA A 316 18.26 -18.48 24.33
CA ALA A 316 17.81 -18.55 25.71
C ALA A 316 16.95 -19.80 26.00
N ALA A 317 16.15 -20.25 25.03
CA ALA A 317 15.36 -21.50 25.16
C ALA A 317 16.21 -22.79 25.05
N ARG A 318 17.47 -22.69 24.64
CA ARG A 318 18.43 -23.81 24.60
C ARG A 318 19.29 -23.94 25.87
N ILE A 319 19.23 -22.96 26.75
CA ILE A 319 19.82 -23.02 28.08
C ILE A 319 18.80 -23.73 28.97
N GLY A 320 18.93 -25.02 29.16
CA GLY A 320 17.88 -25.59 29.97
C GLY A 320 17.98 -27.05 30.42
N LEU A 321 19.00 -27.81 30.16
CA LEU A 321 19.17 -29.13 30.83
C LEU A 321 20.62 -29.49 31.10
N ALA A 322 21.59 -28.75 30.54
CA ALA A 322 23.01 -28.99 30.78
C ALA A 322 23.63 -28.13 31.92
N ASP A 323 22.88 -27.12 32.41
CA ASP A 323 23.36 -26.16 33.41
C ASP A 323 22.82 -26.39 34.82
N PHE A 324 22.24 -27.58 35.10
CA PHE A 324 21.96 -27.97 36.47
C PHE A 324 23.21 -28.56 37.09
N PRO A 325 23.78 -27.99 38.19
CA PRO A 325 24.84 -28.62 38.94
C PRO A 325 24.29 -29.89 39.55
N THR A 326 24.93 -31.02 39.23
CA THR A 326 24.75 -32.31 39.87
C THR A 326 25.18 -32.33 41.33
#